data_42fc0fd391aea4d89af7b80bb9081bed
#
_entry.id   42fc0fd391aea4d89af7b80bb9081bed
#
_cell.length_a   1.000
_cell.length_b   1.000
_cell.length_c   1.000
_cell.angle_alpha   90.00
_cell.angle_beta   90.00
_cell.angle_gamma   90.00
#
_symmetry.space_group_name_H-M   'P 1'
#
loop_
_entity.id
_entity.type
_entity.pdbx_description
1 polymer ?
#
loop_
_entity_poly.entity_id
_entity_poly.type
_entity_poly.pdbx_seq_one_letter_code
_entity_poly.pdbx_strand_id
1 'polypeptide(L)'
;MLSSKNIDDDFITLDSPRFLSHSDYIAENKRTTVSEGDLLMTIVGTIGRVAIVPKELKGICLQRSVAVIKPNKEIINNRYLMYQLQNMRSFLEKEARGVAQKGIYLKQVSQLDIKLPEIEQQKQIVKVLDKVSKLISLRKQQLAKLDELVKARFVEMFGTFPANPFRWSIGKIQDVVSDVRYGSSRPAVEGGKYPYLRMNNITYSGELDLRDTKQIDIPDSELDKCTVRRGDVLFNRTNSKELVGKTCVYNRDELMVLAGFVIRVRINERIRPEVLSAFLNMDFSKRMLIGMCKTAIGQANINAKELQNIDLYIPPIELQDQFVTLKNKIDQQKQTVQQSLEKLELLKKALMQEYFG
;
A
#
# COMPACT_ATOMS: atom_id res chain seq x y z
N MET A 1 -20.71 -10.59 -12.13
CA MET A 1 -21.16 -9.21 -11.81
C MET A 1 -20.04 -8.46 -11.12
N LEU A 2 -19.71 -7.29 -11.61
CA LEU A 2 -18.70 -6.40 -11.06
C LEU A 2 -19.34 -5.22 -10.31
N SER A 3 -18.62 -4.68 -9.34
CA SER A 3 -19.02 -3.54 -8.49
C SER A 3 -17.96 -2.44 -8.52
N SER A 4 -18.18 -1.36 -7.79
CA SER A 4 -17.17 -0.29 -7.64
C SER A 4 -15.81 -0.78 -7.09
N LYS A 5 -15.77 -1.93 -6.40
CA LYS A 5 -14.51 -2.54 -5.92
C LYS A 5 -13.64 -3.11 -7.04
N ASN A 6 -14.27 -3.44 -8.17
CA ASN A 6 -13.61 -4.03 -9.32
C ASN A 6 -13.11 -3.01 -10.33
N ILE A 7 -13.49 -1.73 -10.18
CA ILE A 7 -13.09 -0.65 -11.08
C ILE A 7 -12.02 0.19 -10.37
N ASP A 8 -10.86 0.26 -10.96
CA ASP A 8 -9.81 1.18 -10.57
C ASP A 8 -9.51 2.16 -11.71
N ASP A 9 -8.63 3.13 -11.50
CA ASP A 9 -8.21 3.97 -12.62
C ASP A 9 -7.39 3.14 -13.61
N ASP A 10 -7.74 3.29 -14.88
CA ASP A 10 -7.12 2.64 -16.03
C ASP A 10 -7.34 1.11 -16.15
N PHE A 11 -7.84 0.39 -15.14
CA PHE A 11 -8.01 -1.06 -15.24
C PHE A 11 -9.21 -1.62 -14.44
N ILE A 12 -9.63 -2.83 -14.83
CA ILE A 12 -10.72 -3.57 -14.21
C ILE A 12 -10.14 -4.84 -13.61
N THR A 13 -10.41 -5.08 -12.31
CA THR A 13 -9.99 -6.31 -11.63
C THR A 13 -11.14 -7.33 -11.61
N LEU A 14 -10.77 -8.60 -11.62
CA LEU A 14 -11.70 -9.71 -11.42
C LEU A 14 -11.57 -10.31 -10.01
N ASP A 15 -11.02 -9.56 -9.07
CA ASP A 15 -10.87 -10.00 -7.70
C ASP A 15 -12.24 -10.13 -7.02
N SER A 16 -12.53 -11.31 -6.50
CA SER A 16 -13.78 -11.63 -5.78
C SER A 16 -15.05 -11.18 -6.52
N PRO A 17 -15.28 -11.55 -7.80
CA PRO A 17 -16.46 -11.16 -8.54
C PRO A 17 -17.68 -11.90 -7.98
N ARG A 18 -18.86 -11.29 -8.09
CA ARG A 18 -20.12 -12.01 -7.80
C ARG A 18 -20.58 -12.77 -9.03
N PHE A 19 -20.91 -14.03 -8.84
CA PHE A 19 -21.49 -14.85 -9.90
C PHE A 19 -23.02 -14.74 -9.89
N LEU A 20 -23.63 -14.83 -11.07
CA LEU A 20 -25.08 -14.83 -11.28
C LEU A 20 -25.50 -16.14 -11.93
N SER A 21 -26.77 -16.51 -11.74
CA SER A 21 -27.40 -17.53 -12.58
C SER A 21 -27.48 -17.03 -14.03
N HIS A 22 -27.62 -17.95 -14.99
CA HIS A 22 -27.76 -17.56 -16.40
C HIS A 22 -29.02 -16.71 -16.63
N SER A 23 -30.12 -17.02 -15.95
CA SER A 23 -31.38 -16.25 -16.02
C SER A 23 -31.21 -14.83 -15.49
N ASP A 24 -30.52 -14.67 -14.35
CA ASP A 24 -30.25 -13.35 -13.75
C ASP A 24 -29.29 -12.53 -14.63
N TYR A 25 -28.28 -13.19 -15.23
CA TYR A 25 -27.39 -12.56 -16.18
C TYR A 25 -28.17 -11.97 -17.37
N ILE A 26 -29.08 -12.75 -17.98
CA ILE A 26 -29.91 -12.27 -19.10
C ILE A 26 -30.80 -11.10 -18.65
N ALA A 27 -31.41 -11.18 -17.48
CA ALA A 27 -32.28 -10.14 -16.95
C ALA A 27 -31.53 -8.82 -16.69
N GLU A 28 -30.36 -8.88 -16.06
CA GLU A 28 -29.53 -7.70 -15.80
C GLU A 28 -28.94 -7.12 -17.10
N ASN A 29 -28.53 -7.97 -18.03
CA ASN A 29 -27.92 -7.53 -19.30
C ASN A 29 -28.92 -6.86 -20.27
N LYS A 30 -30.24 -7.10 -20.10
CA LYS A 30 -31.29 -6.34 -20.80
C LYS A 30 -31.27 -4.85 -20.48
N ARG A 31 -30.82 -4.48 -19.26
CA ARG A 31 -30.78 -3.08 -18.83
C ARG A 31 -29.53 -2.36 -19.33
N THR A 32 -28.40 -3.06 -19.38
CA THR A 32 -27.10 -2.44 -19.68
C THR A 32 -26.14 -3.47 -20.25
N THR A 33 -26.02 -3.49 -21.56
CA THR A 33 -25.00 -4.32 -22.24
C THR A 33 -23.65 -3.62 -22.18
N VAL A 34 -22.64 -4.34 -21.72
CA VAL A 34 -21.26 -3.85 -21.67
C VAL A 34 -20.48 -4.41 -22.85
N SER A 35 -19.81 -3.54 -23.59
CA SER A 35 -19.05 -3.85 -24.79
C SER A 35 -17.60 -3.38 -24.70
N GLU A 36 -16.72 -3.94 -25.52
CA GLU A 36 -15.34 -3.46 -25.68
C GLU A 36 -15.30 -1.97 -26.01
N GLY A 37 -14.47 -1.24 -25.27
CA GLY A 37 -14.27 0.20 -25.44
C GLY A 37 -15.29 1.07 -24.70
N ASP A 38 -16.31 0.50 -24.04
CA ASP A 38 -17.16 1.24 -23.12
C ASP A 38 -16.32 1.70 -21.90
N LEU A 39 -16.70 2.82 -21.29
CA LEU A 39 -16.10 3.26 -20.03
C LEU A 39 -16.97 2.84 -18.85
N LEU A 40 -16.35 2.26 -17.85
CA LEU A 40 -16.98 1.96 -16.57
C LEU A 40 -16.56 3.01 -15.56
N MET A 41 -17.54 3.70 -14.98
CA MET A 41 -17.29 4.74 -13.99
C MET A 41 -17.97 4.40 -12.66
N THR A 42 -17.25 4.48 -11.57
CA THR A 42 -17.83 4.28 -10.25
C THR A 42 -18.64 5.52 -9.83
N ILE A 43 -19.90 5.30 -9.48
CA ILE A 43 -20.86 6.36 -9.11
C ILE A 43 -21.35 6.26 -7.68
N VAL A 44 -21.04 5.19 -6.94
CA VAL A 44 -21.36 4.99 -5.52
C VAL A 44 -20.15 4.39 -4.81
N GLY A 45 -19.85 4.88 -3.62
CA GLY A 45 -18.69 4.47 -2.82
C GLY A 45 -17.43 5.24 -3.22
N THR A 46 -16.53 4.60 -3.95
CA THR A 46 -15.34 5.28 -4.54
C THR A 46 -15.75 5.98 -5.84
N ILE A 47 -16.21 7.21 -5.77
CA ILE A 47 -16.76 7.95 -6.90
C ILE A 47 -15.65 8.38 -7.89
N GLY A 48 -15.93 8.31 -9.19
CA GLY A 48 -15.10 8.90 -10.23
C GLY A 48 -13.87 8.08 -10.65
N ARG A 49 -13.76 6.81 -10.26
CA ARG A 49 -12.80 5.89 -10.89
C ARG A 49 -13.32 5.48 -12.26
N VAL A 50 -12.46 5.50 -13.26
CA VAL A 50 -12.85 5.22 -14.64
C VAL A 50 -11.88 4.27 -15.30
N ALA A 51 -12.41 3.21 -15.91
CA ALA A 51 -11.65 2.25 -16.70
C ALA A 51 -12.35 1.94 -18.02
N ILE A 52 -11.59 1.54 -19.02
CA ILE A 52 -12.10 1.10 -20.33
C ILE A 52 -12.26 -0.41 -20.33
N VAL A 53 -13.36 -0.91 -20.86
CA VAL A 53 -13.61 -2.34 -21.01
C VAL A 53 -12.67 -2.91 -22.07
N PRO A 54 -11.76 -3.82 -21.69
CA PRO A 54 -10.84 -4.44 -22.64
C PRO A 54 -11.55 -5.52 -23.47
N LYS A 55 -10.96 -5.89 -24.61
CA LYS A 55 -11.50 -6.87 -25.55
C LYS A 55 -11.72 -8.26 -24.95
N GLU A 56 -10.87 -8.63 -24.02
CA GLU A 56 -10.89 -9.96 -23.38
C GLU A 56 -12.03 -10.09 -22.35
N LEU A 57 -12.55 -8.98 -21.85
CA LEU A 57 -13.58 -8.95 -20.82
C LEU A 57 -14.97 -9.02 -21.43
N LYS A 58 -15.53 -10.23 -21.47
CA LYS A 58 -16.84 -10.52 -22.04
C LYS A 58 -17.79 -11.10 -20.98
N GLY A 59 -19.10 -10.98 -21.22
CA GLY A 59 -20.11 -11.64 -20.40
C GLY A 59 -20.20 -11.09 -18.99
N ILE A 60 -19.97 -9.79 -18.79
CA ILE A 60 -20.04 -9.14 -17.48
C ILE A 60 -21.35 -8.39 -17.28
N CYS A 61 -21.85 -8.38 -16.05
CA CYS A 61 -22.89 -7.49 -15.57
C CYS A 61 -22.31 -6.58 -14.48
N LEU A 62 -22.95 -5.44 -14.28
CA LEU A 62 -22.52 -4.44 -13.32
C LEU A 62 -23.54 -4.25 -12.21
N GLN A 63 -23.06 -3.99 -11.01
CA GLN A 63 -23.89 -3.46 -9.93
C GLN A 63 -24.25 -2.00 -10.20
N ARG A 64 -25.32 -1.53 -9.58
CA ARG A 64 -25.80 -0.13 -9.65
C ARG A 64 -24.78 0.92 -9.18
N SER A 65 -23.68 0.49 -8.56
CA SER A 65 -22.55 1.35 -8.17
C SER A 65 -21.62 1.74 -9.31
N VAL A 66 -21.82 1.18 -10.50
CA VAL A 66 -21.00 1.45 -11.70
C VAL A 66 -21.90 1.89 -12.85
N ALA A 67 -21.57 3.02 -13.46
CA ALA A 67 -22.18 3.51 -14.68
C ALA A 67 -21.42 3.00 -15.91
N VAL A 68 -22.14 2.74 -17.00
CA VAL A 68 -21.56 2.46 -18.32
C VAL A 68 -21.71 3.72 -19.16
N ILE A 69 -20.63 4.19 -19.73
CA ILE A 69 -20.59 5.31 -20.66
C ILE A 69 -20.17 4.75 -22.02
N LYS A 70 -20.99 5.00 -23.05
CA LYS A 70 -20.76 4.55 -24.42
C LYS A 70 -20.35 5.75 -25.29
N PRO A 71 -19.03 5.95 -25.49
CA PRO A 71 -18.56 7.10 -26.25
C PRO A 71 -18.92 6.93 -27.74
N ASN A 72 -19.34 8.03 -28.40
CA ASN A 72 -19.40 8.07 -29.85
C ASN A 72 -17.97 8.17 -30.40
N LYS A 73 -17.47 7.06 -30.94
CA LYS A 73 -16.07 6.92 -31.40
C LYS A 73 -15.76 7.81 -32.62
N GLU A 74 -16.76 8.37 -33.31
CA GLU A 74 -16.56 9.30 -34.44
C GLU A 74 -16.08 10.69 -33.95
N ILE A 75 -16.47 11.09 -32.73
CA ILE A 75 -16.22 12.43 -32.23
C ILE A 75 -15.30 12.44 -30.98
N ILE A 76 -15.22 11.33 -30.24
CA ILE A 76 -14.41 11.29 -29.01
C ILE A 76 -13.63 9.99 -28.91
N ASN A 77 -12.34 10.12 -28.60
CA ASN A 77 -11.49 9.01 -28.24
C ASN A 77 -11.82 8.52 -26.81
N ASN A 78 -12.06 7.23 -26.62
CA ASN A 78 -12.46 6.68 -25.33
C ASN A 78 -11.39 6.86 -24.21
N ARG A 79 -10.10 6.79 -24.53
CA ARG A 79 -9.04 7.08 -23.56
C ARG A 79 -8.95 8.57 -23.20
N TYR A 80 -9.21 9.45 -24.18
CA TYR A 80 -9.30 10.88 -23.93
C TYR A 80 -10.43 11.18 -22.94
N LEU A 81 -11.64 10.64 -23.21
CA LEU A 81 -12.78 10.78 -22.31
C LEU A 81 -12.50 10.21 -20.93
N MET A 82 -11.84 9.05 -20.86
CA MET A 82 -11.44 8.44 -19.58
C MET A 82 -10.58 9.41 -18.76
N TYR A 83 -9.53 9.98 -19.33
CA TYR A 83 -8.66 10.94 -18.64
C TYR A 83 -9.42 12.19 -18.20
N GLN A 84 -10.28 12.72 -19.04
CA GLN A 84 -11.08 13.88 -18.68
C GLN A 84 -12.01 13.60 -17.49
N LEU A 85 -12.69 12.47 -17.48
CA LEU A 85 -13.54 12.04 -16.37
C LEU A 85 -12.73 11.80 -15.09
N GLN A 86 -11.54 11.23 -15.19
CA GLN A 86 -10.63 11.07 -14.05
C GLN A 86 -10.21 12.44 -13.46
N ASN A 87 -9.96 13.44 -14.32
CA ASN A 87 -9.64 14.81 -13.87
C ASN A 87 -10.81 15.47 -13.12
N MET A 88 -12.04 15.12 -13.47
CA MET A 88 -13.25 15.65 -12.81
C MET A 88 -13.58 14.99 -11.47
N ARG A 89 -12.80 14.03 -10.99
CA ARG A 89 -13.09 13.27 -9.75
C ARG A 89 -13.41 14.16 -8.56
N SER A 90 -12.55 15.14 -8.27
CA SER A 90 -12.75 16.05 -7.13
C SER A 90 -14.05 16.86 -7.21
N PHE A 91 -14.48 17.22 -8.43
CA PHE A 91 -15.76 17.84 -8.69
C PHE A 91 -16.91 16.85 -8.43
N LEU A 92 -16.82 15.64 -8.98
CA LEU A 92 -17.81 14.58 -8.81
C LEU A 92 -18.02 14.18 -7.34
N GLU A 93 -16.94 14.10 -6.56
CA GLU A 93 -17.00 13.81 -5.12
C GLU A 93 -17.71 14.93 -4.32
N LYS A 94 -17.56 16.19 -4.73
CA LYS A 94 -18.26 17.34 -4.12
C LYS A 94 -19.76 17.35 -4.45
N GLU A 95 -20.12 17.00 -5.69
CA GLU A 95 -21.51 16.92 -6.16
C GLU A 95 -22.26 15.69 -5.64
N ALA A 96 -21.54 14.72 -5.09
CA ALA A 96 -22.12 13.49 -4.59
C ALA A 96 -23.06 13.74 -3.39
N ARG A 97 -24.27 13.18 -3.46
CA ARG A 97 -25.33 13.31 -2.46
C ARG A 97 -25.56 11.99 -1.73
N GLY A 98 -26.06 12.06 -0.50
CA GLY A 98 -26.45 10.93 0.32
C GLY A 98 -25.85 10.99 1.73
N VAL A 99 -26.63 10.60 2.74
CA VAL A 99 -26.23 10.65 4.15
C VAL A 99 -25.46 9.39 4.56
N ALA A 100 -25.96 8.22 4.18
CA ALA A 100 -25.32 6.94 4.53
C ALA A 100 -24.27 6.49 3.49
N GLN A 101 -24.49 6.77 2.22
CA GLN A 101 -23.58 6.44 1.15
C GLN A 101 -23.68 7.50 0.05
N LYS A 102 -22.59 8.24 -0.17
CA LYS A 102 -22.53 9.25 -1.22
C LYS A 102 -22.56 8.59 -2.59
N GLY A 103 -23.30 9.19 -3.53
CA GLY A 103 -23.41 8.72 -4.90
C GLY A 103 -23.76 9.83 -5.89
N ILE A 104 -23.55 9.57 -7.16
CA ILE A 104 -23.89 10.43 -8.28
C ILE A 104 -24.93 9.73 -9.13
N TYR A 105 -25.95 10.48 -9.60
CA TYR A 105 -26.97 9.96 -10.49
C TYR A 105 -26.53 9.98 -11.95
N LEU A 106 -27.01 9.02 -12.74
CA LEU A 106 -26.70 8.96 -14.19
C LEU A 106 -27.04 10.25 -14.93
N LYS A 107 -28.12 10.95 -14.50
CA LYS A 107 -28.48 12.26 -15.04
C LYS A 107 -27.38 13.31 -14.85
N GLN A 108 -26.72 13.31 -13.67
CA GLN A 108 -25.60 14.23 -13.41
C GLN A 108 -24.39 13.86 -14.29
N VAL A 109 -24.11 12.56 -14.48
CA VAL A 109 -23.02 12.10 -15.36
C VAL A 109 -23.28 12.52 -16.80
N SER A 110 -24.54 12.41 -17.30
CA SER A 110 -24.90 12.79 -18.68
C SER A 110 -24.88 14.31 -18.92
N GLN A 111 -24.86 15.12 -17.89
CA GLN A 111 -24.82 16.58 -17.94
C GLN A 111 -23.43 17.17 -17.70
N LEU A 112 -22.39 16.34 -17.62
CA LEU A 112 -21.03 16.82 -17.44
C LEU A 112 -20.57 17.52 -18.73
N ASP A 113 -20.06 18.73 -18.56
CA ASP A 113 -19.40 19.45 -19.64
C ASP A 113 -18.01 18.86 -19.89
N ILE A 114 -17.74 18.50 -21.14
CA ILE A 114 -16.46 17.94 -21.54
C ILE A 114 -15.81 18.81 -22.64
N LYS A 115 -14.48 18.96 -22.57
CA LYS A 115 -13.72 19.57 -23.66
C LYS A 115 -13.66 18.60 -24.84
N LEU A 116 -13.97 19.07 -26.01
CA LEU A 116 -14.03 18.23 -27.22
C LEU A 116 -13.20 18.85 -28.36
N PRO A 117 -11.86 18.84 -28.26
CA PRO A 117 -11.00 19.29 -29.36
C PRO A 117 -11.06 18.29 -30.55
N GLU A 118 -10.44 18.66 -31.69
CA GLU A 118 -10.32 17.80 -32.83
C GLU A 118 -9.72 16.42 -32.50
N ILE A 119 -10.18 15.36 -33.13
CA ILE A 119 -9.84 13.97 -32.82
C ILE A 119 -8.33 13.71 -32.85
N GLU A 120 -7.59 14.39 -33.74
CA GLU A 120 -6.12 14.28 -33.78
C GLU A 120 -5.44 14.92 -32.57
N GLN A 121 -5.96 16.01 -32.06
CA GLN A 121 -5.47 16.63 -30.83
C GLN A 121 -5.77 15.74 -29.61
N GLN A 122 -6.97 15.12 -29.54
CA GLN A 122 -7.30 14.13 -28.51
C GLN A 122 -6.30 12.96 -28.53
N LYS A 123 -5.95 12.41 -29.69
CA LYS A 123 -4.97 11.33 -29.83
C LYS A 123 -3.56 11.74 -29.35
N GLN A 124 -3.14 12.97 -29.63
CA GLN A 124 -1.86 13.49 -29.17
C GLN A 124 -1.81 13.59 -27.64
N ILE A 125 -2.86 14.14 -27.03
CA ILE A 125 -3.00 14.23 -25.56
C ILE A 125 -2.96 12.82 -24.94
N VAL A 126 -3.73 11.88 -25.49
CA VAL A 126 -3.73 10.48 -25.04
C VAL A 126 -2.33 9.88 -25.11
N LYS A 127 -1.60 10.07 -26.22
CA LYS A 127 -0.25 9.55 -26.40
C LYS A 127 0.72 10.04 -25.32
N VAL A 128 0.61 11.29 -24.89
CA VAL A 128 1.44 11.87 -23.82
C VAL A 128 1.06 11.27 -22.48
N LEU A 129 -0.23 11.29 -22.12
CA LEU A 129 -0.73 10.80 -20.84
C LEU A 129 -0.52 9.28 -20.67
N ASP A 130 -0.69 8.50 -21.73
CA ASP A 130 -0.42 7.06 -21.74
C ASP A 130 1.06 6.77 -21.47
N LYS A 131 1.97 7.55 -22.05
CA LYS A 131 3.40 7.42 -21.79
C LYS A 131 3.73 7.63 -20.33
N VAL A 132 3.19 8.70 -19.73
CA VAL A 132 3.42 9.01 -18.31
C VAL A 132 2.79 7.95 -17.41
N SER A 133 1.54 7.54 -17.68
CA SER A 133 0.84 6.49 -16.93
C SER A 133 1.59 5.16 -16.99
N LYS A 134 2.13 4.78 -18.15
CA LYS A 134 2.96 3.58 -18.31
C LYS A 134 4.24 3.67 -17.49
N LEU A 135 4.92 4.81 -17.49
CA LEU A 135 6.14 5.00 -16.68
C LEU A 135 5.83 4.90 -15.17
N ILE A 136 4.74 5.48 -14.70
CA ILE A 136 4.26 5.34 -13.33
C ILE A 136 4.04 3.86 -12.97
N SER A 137 3.33 3.11 -13.82
CA SER A 137 3.09 1.68 -13.62
C SER A 137 4.40 0.88 -13.56
N LEU A 138 5.34 1.14 -14.47
CA LEU A 138 6.64 0.49 -14.48
C LEU A 138 7.47 0.79 -13.21
N ARG A 139 7.43 2.03 -12.70
CA ARG A 139 8.10 2.37 -11.42
C ARG A 139 7.49 1.64 -10.23
N LYS A 140 6.16 1.55 -10.16
CA LYS A 140 5.46 0.77 -9.11
C LYS A 140 5.85 -0.72 -9.18
N GLN A 141 5.88 -1.30 -10.37
CA GLN A 141 6.33 -2.68 -10.56
C GLN A 141 7.81 -2.86 -10.19
N GLN A 142 8.67 -1.90 -10.50
CA GLN A 142 10.09 -1.94 -10.15
C GLN A 142 10.29 -1.94 -8.63
N LEU A 143 9.54 -1.11 -7.88
CA LEU A 143 9.57 -1.12 -6.41
C LEU A 143 9.14 -2.48 -5.85
N ALA A 144 8.03 -3.04 -6.33
CA ALA A 144 7.57 -4.36 -5.91
C ALA A 144 8.62 -5.47 -6.17
N LYS A 145 9.27 -5.44 -7.34
CA LYS A 145 10.33 -6.40 -7.66
C LYS A 145 11.59 -6.23 -6.79
N LEU A 146 11.92 -5.01 -6.38
CA LEU A 146 13.02 -4.78 -5.44
C LEU A 146 12.70 -5.35 -4.04
N ASP A 147 11.43 -5.26 -3.59
CA ASP A 147 10.99 -5.91 -2.35
C ASP A 147 11.07 -7.45 -2.45
N GLU A 148 10.61 -8.02 -3.56
CA GLU A 148 10.75 -9.46 -3.83
C GLU A 148 12.21 -9.90 -3.86
N LEU A 149 13.10 -9.09 -4.43
CA LEU A 149 14.54 -9.38 -4.48
C LEU A 149 15.15 -9.48 -3.08
N VAL A 150 14.80 -8.57 -2.16
CA VAL A 150 15.28 -8.65 -0.75
C VAL A 150 14.83 -9.96 -0.12
N LYS A 151 13.55 -10.35 -0.30
CA LYS A 151 13.02 -11.62 0.23
C LYS A 151 13.72 -12.83 -0.38
N ALA A 152 13.91 -12.84 -1.70
CA ALA A 152 14.57 -13.95 -2.40
C ALA A 152 16.02 -14.11 -1.92
N ARG A 153 16.75 -13.01 -1.77
CA ARG A 153 18.15 -13.04 -1.27
C ARG A 153 18.23 -13.47 0.19
N PHE A 154 17.27 -13.06 1.02
CA PHE A 154 17.19 -13.55 2.38
C PHE A 154 17.06 -15.08 2.42
N VAL A 155 16.13 -15.64 1.63
CA VAL A 155 15.94 -17.11 1.56
C VAL A 155 17.17 -17.82 0.98
N GLU A 156 17.78 -17.27 -0.04
CA GLU A 156 18.99 -17.83 -0.65
C GLU A 156 20.17 -17.90 0.35
N MET A 157 20.36 -16.85 1.15
CA MET A 157 21.49 -16.75 2.07
C MET A 157 21.23 -17.48 3.42
N PHE A 158 20.02 -17.44 3.92
CA PHE A 158 19.71 -17.91 5.27
C PHE A 158 18.75 -19.10 5.30
N GLY A 159 18.04 -19.40 4.20
CA GLY A 159 17.03 -20.43 4.13
C GLY A 159 15.66 -19.97 4.64
N THR A 160 14.75 -20.94 4.74
CA THR A 160 13.39 -20.73 5.27
C THR A 160 13.26 -21.31 6.67
N PHE A 161 12.48 -20.65 7.54
CA PHE A 161 12.18 -21.16 8.87
C PHE A 161 10.79 -21.87 8.84
N PRO A 162 10.62 -23.02 9.51
CA PRO A 162 11.57 -23.71 10.41
C PRO A 162 12.52 -24.72 9.71
N ALA A 163 12.52 -24.80 8.39
CA ALA A 163 13.28 -25.84 7.65
C ALA A 163 14.79 -25.80 7.93
N ASN A 164 15.38 -24.59 8.13
CA ASN A 164 16.79 -24.39 8.44
C ASN A 164 17.76 -25.26 7.60
N PRO A 165 17.73 -25.11 6.25
CA PRO A 165 18.47 -26.02 5.35
C PRO A 165 19.99 -25.93 5.56
N PHE A 166 20.50 -24.85 6.08
CA PHE A 166 21.93 -24.63 6.34
C PHE A 166 22.35 -25.04 7.76
N ARG A 167 21.42 -25.55 8.60
CA ARG A 167 21.66 -25.99 9.97
C ARG A 167 22.27 -24.90 10.88
N TRP A 168 21.82 -23.65 10.68
CA TRP A 168 22.22 -22.55 11.57
C TRP A 168 21.85 -22.84 13.00
N SER A 169 22.60 -22.27 13.94
CA SER A 169 22.25 -22.31 15.36
C SER A 169 20.86 -21.69 15.57
N ILE A 170 19.99 -22.42 16.27
CA ILE A 170 18.65 -21.95 16.63
C ILE A 170 18.71 -21.35 18.03
N GLY A 171 18.13 -20.19 18.20
CA GLY A 171 17.92 -19.51 19.47
C GLY A 171 16.56 -18.83 19.47
N LYS A 172 16.32 -18.01 20.49
CA LYS A 172 15.13 -17.17 20.60
C LYS A 172 15.49 -15.70 20.36
N ILE A 173 14.51 -14.88 20.03
CA ILE A 173 14.75 -13.42 19.92
C ILE A 173 15.35 -12.87 21.21
N GLN A 174 14.95 -13.36 22.39
CA GLN A 174 15.55 -12.95 23.67
C GLN A 174 17.08 -13.17 23.74
N ASP A 175 17.63 -14.13 23.01
CA ASP A 175 19.06 -14.46 23.04
C ASP A 175 19.92 -13.50 22.19
N VAL A 176 19.26 -12.68 21.36
CA VAL A 176 19.90 -11.72 20.45
C VAL A 176 19.53 -10.27 20.73
N VAL A 177 18.81 -9.99 21.83
CA VAL A 177 18.42 -8.63 22.22
C VAL A 177 19.14 -8.17 23.49
N SER A 178 19.38 -6.86 23.58
CA SER A 178 19.94 -6.20 24.76
C SER A 178 18.90 -5.39 25.54
N ASP A 179 17.84 -4.90 24.87
CA ASP A 179 16.74 -4.15 25.49
C ASP A 179 15.46 -4.28 24.65
N VAL A 180 14.32 -4.44 25.34
CA VAL A 180 13.00 -4.51 24.71
C VAL A 180 12.03 -3.66 25.51
N ARG A 181 11.45 -2.63 24.84
CA ARG A 181 10.57 -1.66 25.50
C ARG A 181 9.35 -1.31 24.67
N TYR A 182 8.27 -1.00 25.37
CA TYR A 182 7.09 -0.37 24.76
C TYR A 182 7.31 1.14 24.62
N GLY A 183 6.67 1.74 23.61
CA GLY A 183 6.57 3.19 23.51
C GLY A 183 5.61 3.81 24.52
N SER A 184 5.40 5.12 24.41
CA SER A 184 4.49 5.89 25.26
C SER A 184 3.03 5.54 25.00
N SER A 185 2.23 5.45 26.06
CA SER A 185 0.76 5.32 25.97
C SER A 185 0.04 6.66 25.90
N ARG A 186 0.76 7.78 25.96
CA ARG A 186 0.18 9.13 25.91
C ARG A 186 -0.36 9.42 24.52
N PRO A 187 -1.45 10.21 24.40
CA PRO A 187 -1.99 10.60 23.11
C PRO A 187 -1.06 11.54 22.36
N ALA A 188 -1.21 11.60 21.02
CA ALA A 188 -0.58 12.63 20.21
C ALA A 188 -1.18 14.02 20.55
N VAL A 189 -0.32 15.05 20.50
CA VAL A 189 -0.68 16.45 20.78
C VAL A 189 -0.28 17.28 19.56
N GLU A 190 -1.13 18.18 19.12
CA GLU A 190 -0.79 19.12 18.07
C GLU A 190 0.20 20.17 18.61
N GLY A 191 1.30 20.40 17.89
CA GLY A 191 2.37 21.31 18.34
C GLY A 191 3.25 20.76 19.46
N GLY A 192 3.15 19.43 19.77
CA GLY A 192 3.99 18.79 20.78
C GLY A 192 5.48 18.86 20.48
N LYS A 193 6.30 18.73 21.52
CA LYS A 193 7.76 18.94 21.47
C LYS A 193 8.50 17.90 20.62
N TYR A 194 8.03 16.65 20.60
CA TYR A 194 8.74 15.54 19.96
C TYR A 194 7.95 14.91 18.82
N PRO A 195 8.62 14.53 17.70
CA PRO A 195 8.00 13.71 16.66
C PRO A 195 7.59 12.34 17.24
N TYR A 196 6.41 11.84 16.85
CA TYR A 196 5.77 10.66 17.41
C TYR A 196 5.58 9.56 16.37
N LEU A 197 6.33 8.47 16.51
CA LEU A 197 6.25 7.29 15.67
C LEU A 197 5.12 6.37 16.12
N ARG A 198 4.18 6.13 15.23
CA ARG A 198 3.02 5.28 15.45
C ARG A 198 3.05 4.06 14.53
N MET A 199 2.15 3.11 14.75
CA MET A 199 2.01 1.90 13.93
C MET A 199 1.82 2.19 12.43
N ASN A 200 1.27 3.36 12.05
CA ASN A 200 1.08 3.77 10.65
C ASN A 200 2.39 4.23 9.99
N ASN A 201 3.39 4.57 10.78
CA ASN A 201 4.70 4.96 10.28
C ASN A 201 5.60 3.75 9.93
N ILE A 202 5.11 2.51 10.13
CA ILE A 202 5.77 1.28 9.67
C ILE A 202 4.96 0.74 8.50
N THR A 203 5.58 0.64 7.32
CA THR A 203 4.93 0.09 6.12
C THR A 203 4.82 -1.44 6.19
N TYR A 204 4.01 -2.02 5.31
CA TYR A 204 3.91 -3.48 5.22
C TYR A 204 5.21 -4.12 4.68
N SER A 205 5.94 -3.41 3.83
CA SER A 205 7.25 -3.82 3.30
C SER A 205 8.39 -3.71 4.32
N GLY A 206 8.14 -3.19 5.52
CA GLY A 206 9.14 -3.06 6.58
C GLY A 206 10.01 -1.81 6.46
N GLU A 207 9.45 -0.74 5.95
CA GLU A 207 10.09 0.58 5.84
C GLU A 207 9.48 1.59 6.79
N LEU A 208 10.23 2.65 7.07
CA LEU A 208 9.77 3.78 7.86
C LEU A 208 9.12 4.82 6.96
N ASP A 209 7.86 5.18 7.21
CA ASP A 209 7.11 6.23 6.52
C ASP A 209 6.80 7.40 7.47
N LEU A 210 7.45 8.52 7.24
CA LEU A 210 7.35 9.72 8.09
C LEU A 210 6.41 10.81 7.53
N ARG A 211 5.70 10.56 6.43
CA ARG A 211 4.82 11.55 5.79
C ARG A 211 3.66 12.03 6.68
N ASP A 212 3.13 11.15 7.54
CA ASP A 212 2.11 11.48 8.55
C ASP A 212 2.66 11.27 9.97
N THR A 213 3.73 11.99 10.31
CA THR A 213 4.29 11.99 11.66
C THR A 213 3.49 12.94 12.54
N LYS A 214 2.96 12.43 13.67
CA LYS A 214 2.33 13.26 14.70
C LYS A 214 3.36 13.78 15.68
N GLN A 215 2.93 14.54 16.66
CA GLN A 215 3.76 15.09 17.72
C GLN A 215 3.22 14.65 19.08
N ILE A 216 4.08 14.72 20.11
CA ILE A 216 3.76 14.32 21.48
C ILE A 216 4.58 15.16 22.46
N ASP A 217 4.00 15.39 23.65
CA ASP A 217 4.70 15.85 24.84
C ASP A 217 4.88 14.70 25.82
N ILE A 218 6.12 14.48 26.27
CA ILE A 218 6.44 13.53 27.32
C ILE A 218 7.38 14.15 28.35
N PRO A 219 7.29 13.77 29.63
CA PRO A 219 8.25 14.18 30.65
C PRO A 219 9.67 13.69 30.32
N ASP A 220 10.67 14.46 30.70
CA ASP A 220 12.07 14.10 30.48
C ASP A 220 12.45 12.75 31.17
N SER A 221 11.79 12.40 32.26
CA SER A 221 11.96 11.11 32.96
C SER A 221 11.49 9.89 32.14
N GLU A 222 10.64 10.07 31.13
CA GLU A 222 10.15 9.02 30.25
C GLU A 222 10.92 8.95 28.92
N LEU A 223 11.72 9.96 28.58
CA LEU A 223 12.40 10.06 27.28
C LEU A 223 13.23 8.82 26.97
N ASP A 224 14.12 8.41 27.87
CA ASP A 224 15.01 7.25 27.63
C ASP A 224 14.24 5.96 27.37
N LYS A 225 13.06 5.80 27.96
CA LYS A 225 12.22 4.62 27.80
C LYS A 225 11.53 4.59 26.44
N CYS A 226 11.12 5.74 25.93
CA CYS A 226 10.22 5.85 24.78
C CYS A 226 10.90 6.32 23.50
N THR A 227 12.16 6.78 23.56
CA THR A 227 12.88 7.27 22.38
C THR A 227 13.52 6.15 21.58
N VAL A 228 13.66 6.40 20.28
CA VAL A 228 14.36 5.52 19.34
C VAL A 228 15.70 6.10 18.95
N ARG A 229 16.64 5.23 18.59
CA ARG A 229 17.94 5.57 18.01
C ARG A 229 18.27 4.70 16.83
N ARG A 230 19.19 5.13 15.98
CA ARG A 230 19.65 4.35 14.81
C ARG A 230 20.02 2.91 15.23
N GLY A 231 19.51 1.95 14.47
CA GLY A 231 19.67 0.52 14.72
C GLY A 231 18.59 -0.12 15.59
N ASP A 232 17.69 0.65 16.20
CA ASP A 232 16.55 0.06 16.91
C ASP A 232 15.61 -0.63 15.91
N VAL A 233 15.18 -1.86 16.20
CA VAL A 233 14.16 -2.57 15.46
C VAL A 233 12.78 -2.24 16.05
N LEU A 234 11.86 -1.80 15.21
CA LEU A 234 10.51 -1.38 15.60
C LEU A 234 9.51 -2.43 15.16
N PHE A 235 8.78 -3.02 16.11
CA PHE A 235 7.81 -4.08 15.88
C PHE A 235 6.40 -3.58 16.21
N ASN A 236 5.50 -3.59 15.23
CA ASN A 236 4.10 -3.24 15.42
C ASN A 236 3.37 -4.39 16.13
N ARG A 237 3.09 -4.21 17.43
CA ARG A 237 2.50 -5.22 18.30
C ARG A 237 0.99 -5.34 18.20
N THR A 238 0.30 -4.29 17.78
CA THR A 238 -1.18 -4.22 17.77
C THR A 238 -1.67 -3.63 16.47
N ASN A 239 -2.49 -4.40 15.74
CA ASN A 239 -3.13 -3.96 14.49
C ASN A 239 -4.26 -4.93 14.11
N SER A 240 -4.81 -4.81 12.88
CA SER A 240 -5.59 -5.90 12.31
C SER A 240 -4.74 -7.17 12.19
N LYS A 241 -5.39 -8.32 12.05
CA LYS A 241 -4.71 -9.61 11.98
C LYS A 241 -3.70 -9.70 10.82
N GLU A 242 -3.98 -9.00 9.72
CA GLU A 242 -3.14 -8.96 8.52
C GLU A 242 -1.93 -8.03 8.66
N LEU A 243 -2.04 -7.02 9.53
CA LEU A 243 -1.06 -5.94 9.65
C LEU A 243 -0.22 -6.00 10.92
N VAL A 244 -0.55 -6.88 11.87
CA VAL A 244 0.27 -7.10 13.07
C VAL A 244 1.65 -7.63 12.69
N GLY A 245 2.66 -7.25 13.42
CA GLY A 245 4.03 -7.71 13.19
C GLY A 245 4.75 -7.02 12.02
N LYS A 246 4.26 -5.88 11.52
CA LYS A 246 5.06 -5.02 10.64
C LYS A 246 6.32 -4.60 11.40
N THR A 247 7.48 -4.73 10.76
CA THR A 247 8.76 -4.50 11.43
C THR A 247 9.67 -3.69 10.53
N CYS A 248 10.33 -2.65 11.07
CA CYS A 248 11.36 -1.89 10.36
C CYS A 248 12.57 -1.62 11.24
N VAL A 249 13.67 -1.18 10.66
CA VAL A 249 14.83 -0.65 11.38
C VAL A 249 14.72 0.87 11.38
N TYR A 250 14.91 1.49 12.55
CA TYR A 250 15.05 2.93 12.65
C TYR A 250 16.43 3.36 12.16
N ASN A 251 16.51 3.99 11.02
CA ASN A 251 17.74 4.33 10.30
C ASN A 251 18.04 5.84 10.27
N ARG A 252 17.47 6.61 11.22
CA ARG A 252 17.63 8.06 11.33
C ARG A 252 18.42 8.41 12.59
N ASP A 253 18.92 9.66 12.63
CA ASP A 253 19.61 10.21 13.78
C ASP A 253 18.73 11.14 14.60
N GLU A 254 17.56 11.55 14.06
CA GLU A 254 16.62 12.39 14.77
C GLU A 254 16.03 11.66 15.99
N LEU A 255 15.88 12.39 17.08
CA LEU A 255 15.20 11.87 18.25
C LEU A 255 13.69 11.84 18.02
N MET A 256 13.09 10.66 18.08
CA MET A 256 11.65 10.48 17.97
C MET A 256 11.13 9.63 19.13
N VAL A 257 9.89 9.87 19.53
CA VAL A 257 9.19 9.12 20.57
C VAL A 257 8.35 8.03 19.95
N LEU A 258 8.35 6.85 20.52
CA LEU A 258 7.63 5.68 20.03
C LEU A 258 6.27 5.54 20.73
N ALA A 259 5.23 5.19 19.98
CA ALA A 259 3.88 4.92 20.49
C ALA A 259 3.77 3.52 21.13
N GLY A 260 2.92 3.36 22.13
CA GLY A 260 2.74 2.12 22.90
C GLY A 260 2.25 0.91 22.09
N PHE A 261 1.76 1.11 20.89
CA PHE A 261 1.41 0.05 19.94
C PHE A 261 2.59 -0.50 19.14
N VAL A 262 3.81 0.00 19.41
CA VAL A 262 5.06 -0.46 18.80
C VAL A 262 6.02 -0.84 19.92
N ILE A 263 6.71 -1.96 19.75
CA ILE A 263 7.80 -2.42 20.61
C ILE A 263 9.11 -1.99 19.97
N ARG A 264 9.98 -1.35 20.75
CA ARG A 264 11.39 -1.12 20.42
C ARG A 264 12.21 -2.33 20.85
N VAL A 265 13.04 -2.84 19.96
CA VAL A 265 13.97 -3.93 20.20
C VAL A 265 15.38 -3.46 19.88
N ARG A 266 16.26 -3.44 20.88
CA ARG A 266 17.70 -3.24 20.70
C ARG A 266 18.39 -4.59 20.69
N ILE A 267 19.17 -4.81 19.65
CA ILE A 267 19.90 -6.07 19.49
C ILE A 267 21.26 -6.03 20.19
N ASN A 268 21.84 -7.22 20.39
CA ASN A 268 23.23 -7.40 20.75
C ASN A 268 24.10 -7.71 19.50
N GLU A 269 25.35 -8.07 19.69
CA GLU A 269 26.32 -8.30 18.60
C GLU A 269 26.04 -9.57 17.77
N ARG A 270 25.15 -10.47 18.20
CA ARG A 270 24.90 -11.77 17.58
C ARG A 270 24.05 -11.67 16.30
N ILE A 271 23.28 -10.59 16.16
CA ILE A 271 22.40 -10.39 14.98
C ILE A 271 22.45 -8.93 14.53
N ARG A 272 22.28 -8.72 13.22
CA ARG A 272 22.11 -7.38 12.65
C ARG A 272 20.63 -6.95 12.66
N PRO A 273 20.32 -5.66 12.95
CA PRO A 273 18.94 -5.15 12.96
C PRO A 273 18.18 -5.48 11.67
N GLU A 274 18.85 -5.32 10.53
CA GLU A 274 18.26 -5.57 9.21
C GLU A 274 17.91 -7.04 9.00
N VAL A 275 18.72 -7.97 9.55
CA VAL A 275 18.46 -9.41 9.46
C VAL A 275 17.26 -9.80 10.32
N LEU A 276 17.17 -9.30 11.56
CA LEU A 276 16.00 -9.53 12.42
C LEU A 276 14.73 -8.93 11.81
N SER A 277 14.81 -7.70 11.29
CA SER A 277 13.68 -7.04 10.65
C SER A 277 13.24 -7.80 9.38
N ALA A 278 14.19 -8.23 8.55
CA ALA A 278 13.89 -9.04 7.37
C ALA A 278 13.25 -10.37 7.76
N PHE A 279 13.81 -11.10 8.72
CA PHE A 279 13.24 -12.36 9.23
C PHE A 279 11.78 -12.21 9.65
N LEU A 280 11.46 -11.18 10.46
CA LEU A 280 10.09 -10.93 10.92
C LEU A 280 9.12 -10.51 9.81
N ASN A 281 9.63 -9.98 8.69
CA ASN A 281 8.83 -9.61 7.53
C ASN A 281 8.74 -10.71 6.45
N MET A 282 9.41 -11.85 6.62
CA MET A 282 9.26 -12.99 5.72
C MET A 282 7.86 -13.62 5.82
N ASP A 283 7.38 -14.18 4.72
CA ASP A 283 6.03 -14.75 4.64
C ASP A 283 5.81 -15.90 5.63
N PHE A 284 6.86 -16.70 5.91
CA PHE A 284 6.79 -17.74 6.94
C PHE A 284 6.65 -17.15 8.35
N SER A 285 7.38 -16.07 8.66
CA SER A 285 7.24 -15.37 9.94
C SER A 285 5.88 -14.68 10.06
N LYS A 286 5.38 -14.06 8.99
CA LYS A 286 4.03 -13.47 9.00
C LYS A 286 2.95 -14.50 9.31
N ARG A 287 3.02 -15.70 8.70
CA ARG A 287 2.09 -16.80 9.02
C ARG A 287 2.19 -17.21 10.49
N MET A 288 3.40 -17.33 11.02
CA MET A 288 3.65 -17.65 12.43
C MET A 288 3.05 -16.57 13.36
N LEU A 289 3.34 -15.29 13.10
CA LEU A 289 2.84 -14.16 13.88
C LEU A 289 1.30 -14.11 13.88
N ILE A 290 0.65 -14.36 12.74
CA ILE A 290 -0.82 -14.47 12.63
C ILE A 290 -1.36 -15.61 13.51
N GLY A 291 -0.66 -16.76 13.56
CA GLY A 291 -1.02 -17.89 14.41
C GLY A 291 -0.85 -17.63 15.91
N MET A 292 0.11 -16.78 16.28
CA MET A 292 0.36 -16.40 17.69
C MET A 292 -0.62 -15.36 18.23
N CYS A 293 -1.31 -14.63 17.35
CA CYS A 293 -2.17 -13.53 17.77
C CYS A 293 -3.33 -14.00 18.64
N LYS A 294 -3.43 -13.44 19.83
CA LYS A 294 -4.66 -13.49 20.62
C LYS A 294 -5.66 -12.54 19.99
N THR A 295 -6.76 -13.08 19.50
CA THR A 295 -7.86 -12.29 18.93
C THR A 295 -8.77 -11.80 20.04
N ALA A 296 -8.63 -10.53 20.46
CA ALA A 296 -9.75 -9.78 21.01
C ALA A 296 -10.58 -9.24 19.82
N ILE A 297 -11.87 -8.96 20.04
CA ILE A 297 -12.79 -8.52 18.98
C ILE A 297 -12.15 -7.36 18.18
N GLY A 298 -11.74 -7.65 16.94
CA GLY A 298 -11.23 -6.66 15.97
C GLY A 298 -9.75 -6.30 16.03
N GLN A 299 -8.96 -6.77 17.02
CA GLN A 299 -7.54 -6.46 17.10
C GLN A 299 -6.69 -7.68 17.43
N ALA A 300 -5.61 -7.86 16.68
CA ALA A 300 -4.54 -8.82 16.96
C ALA A 300 -3.44 -8.15 17.80
N ASN A 301 -2.87 -8.88 18.76
CA ASN A 301 -1.85 -8.35 19.65
C ASN A 301 -0.78 -9.43 19.92
N ILE A 302 0.50 -9.00 19.90
CA ILE A 302 1.66 -9.78 20.32
C ILE A 302 2.42 -8.93 21.35
N ASN A 303 2.57 -9.43 22.57
CA ASN A 303 3.30 -8.71 23.61
C ASN A 303 4.82 -8.93 23.51
N ALA A 304 5.59 -8.15 24.28
CA ALA A 304 7.05 -8.20 24.26
C ALA A 304 7.62 -9.59 24.69
N LYS A 305 6.95 -10.30 25.58
CA LYS A 305 7.38 -11.64 26.02
C LYS A 305 7.11 -12.68 24.92
N GLU A 306 5.97 -12.58 24.25
CA GLU A 306 5.64 -13.44 23.11
C GLU A 306 6.61 -13.19 21.95
N LEU A 307 6.92 -11.92 21.63
CA LEU A 307 7.93 -11.58 20.62
C LEU A 307 9.31 -12.17 20.97
N GLN A 308 9.78 -12.02 22.22
CA GLN A 308 11.07 -12.52 22.65
C GLN A 308 11.16 -14.06 22.65
N ASN A 309 10.03 -14.76 22.75
CA ASN A 309 9.98 -16.24 22.72
C ASN A 309 9.96 -16.82 21.29
N ILE A 310 9.94 -16.00 20.25
CA ILE A 310 9.99 -16.48 18.86
C ILE A 310 11.35 -17.11 18.60
N ASP A 311 11.33 -18.35 18.09
CA ASP A 311 12.53 -19.04 17.64
C ASP A 311 13.02 -18.44 16.31
N LEU A 312 14.35 -18.29 16.18
CA LEU A 312 15.01 -17.88 14.96
C LEU A 312 16.34 -18.61 14.81
N TYR A 313 16.87 -18.68 13.60
CA TYR A 313 18.25 -19.08 13.39
C TYR A 313 19.19 -17.87 13.41
N ILE A 314 20.42 -18.11 13.89
CA ILE A 314 21.47 -17.10 14.04
C ILE A 314 22.62 -17.47 13.09
N PRO A 315 22.62 -16.94 11.85
CA PRO A 315 23.68 -17.21 10.89
C PRO A 315 25.00 -16.52 11.32
N PRO A 316 26.15 -16.92 10.74
CA PRO A 316 27.43 -16.23 10.97
C PRO A 316 27.34 -14.74 10.67
N ILE A 317 28.01 -13.92 11.48
CA ILE A 317 27.90 -12.46 11.41
C ILE A 317 28.43 -11.90 10.08
N GLU A 318 29.43 -12.54 9.49
CA GLU A 318 30.00 -12.16 8.20
C GLU A 318 28.97 -12.32 7.06
N LEU A 319 28.13 -13.36 7.12
CA LEU A 319 27.06 -13.56 6.17
C LEU A 319 25.92 -12.55 6.37
N GLN A 320 25.63 -12.21 7.62
CA GLN A 320 24.69 -11.15 7.94
C GLN A 320 25.16 -9.80 7.38
N ASP A 321 26.43 -9.45 7.53
CA ASP A 321 27.02 -8.21 6.99
C ASP A 321 26.96 -8.14 5.45
N GLN A 322 27.12 -9.28 4.76
CA GLN A 322 26.90 -9.37 3.32
C GLN A 322 25.45 -9.06 2.94
N PHE A 323 24.49 -9.62 3.68
CA PHE A 323 23.07 -9.34 3.46
C PHE A 323 22.75 -7.86 3.70
N VAL A 324 23.24 -7.27 4.79
CA VAL A 324 23.05 -5.84 5.11
C VAL A 324 23.60 -4.96 4.00
N THR A 325 24.79 -5.28 3.51
CA THR A 325 25.41 -4.55 2.40
C THR A 325 24.56 -4.60 1.12
N LEU A 326 24.04 -5.77 0.79
CA LEU A 326 23.15 -5.96 -0.35
C LEU A 326 21.82 -5.20 -0.16
N LYS A 327 21.19 -5.36 1.01
CA LYS A 327 19.93 -4.67 1.35
C LYS A 327 20.08 -3.15 1.24
N ASN A 328 21.14 -2.58 1.78
CA ASN A 328 21.40 -1.14 1.70
C ASN A 328 21.52 -0.63 0.25
N LYS A 329 22.15 -1.40 -0.64
CA LYS A 329 22.20 -1.08 -2.08
C LYS A 329 20.81 -1.10 -2.72
N ILE A 330 19.98 -2.09 -2.39
CA ILE A 330 18.61 -2.20 -2.88
C ILE A 330 17.77 -1.03 -2.34
N ASP A 331 17.87 -0.69 -1.05
CA ASP A 331 17.15 0.42 -0.42
C ASP A 331 17.51 1.76 -1.09
N GLN A 332 18.76 1.97 -1.45
CA GLN A 332 19.22 3.14 -2.22
C GLN A 332 18.58 3.22 -3.61
N GLN A 333 18.50 2.08 -4.31
CA GLN A 333 17.79 2.01 -5.60
C GLN A 333 16.30 2.28 -5.44
N LYS A 334 15.65 1.74 -4.39
CA LYS A 334 14.24 2.00 -4.09
C LYS A 334 13.99 3.49 -3.87
N GLN A 335 14.83 4.18 -3.11
CA GLN A 335 14.72 5.64 -2.91
C GLN A 335 14.77 6.41 -4.24
N THR A 336 15.70 6.06 -5.12
CA THR A 336 15.82 6.67 -6.45
C THR A 336 14.56 6.44 -7.31
N VAL A 337 14.04 5.20 -7.30
CA VAL A 337 12.82 4.84 -8.03
C VAL A 337 11.60 5.55 -7.45
N GLN A 338 11.51 5.66 -6.13
CA GLN A 338 10.43 6.35 -5.43
C GLN A 338 10.40 7.85 -5.78
N GLN A 339 11.55 8.52 -5.76
CA GLN A 339 11.67 9.93 -6.18
C GLN A 339 11.27 10.13 -7.66
N SER A 340 11.65 9.17 -8.53
CA SER A 340 11.23 9.19 -9.93
C SER A 340 9.71 9.02 -10.07
N LEU A 341 9.10 8.14 -9.28
CA LEU A 341 7.66 7.92 -9.24
C LEU A 341 6.91 9.18 -8.83
N GLU A 342 7.33 9.83 -7.76
CA GLU A 342 6.72 11.08 -7.26
C GLU A 342 6.78 12.21 -8.31
N LYS A 343 7.92 12.35 -9.00
CA LYS A 343 8.05 13.32 -10.10
C LYS A 343 7.11 13.02 -11.26
N LEU A 344 6.94 11.74 -11.62
CA LEU A 344 6.03 11.32 -12.69
C LEU A 344 4.55 11.53 -12.30
N GLU A 345 4.18 11.26 -11.05
CA GLU A 345 2.82 11.51 -10.55
C GLU A 345 2.51 13.03 -10.53
N LEU A 346 3.47 13.85 -10.14
CA LEU A 346 3.34 15.31 -10.21
C LEU A 346 3.23 15.81 -11.66
N LEU A 347 4.03 15.26 -12.58
CA LEU A 347 3.96 15.57 -14.01
C LEU A 347 2.60 15.18 -14.59
N LYS A 348 2.09 13.97 -14.27
CA LYS A 348 0.75 13.56 -14.71
C LYS A 348 -0.31 14.54 -14.25
N LYS A 349 -0.25 14.95 -12.98
CA LYS A 349 -1.20 15.92 -12.41
C LYS A 349 -1.13 17.28 -13.13
N ALA A 350 0.06 17.78 -13.43
CA ALA A 350 0.24 19.05 -14.16
C ALA A 350 -0.31 18.97 -15.58
N LEU A 351 -0.01 17.88 -16.32
CA LEU A 351 -0.54 17.65 -17.67
C LEU A 351 -2.08 17.51 -17.68
N MET A 352 -2.64 16.81 -16.69
CA MET A 352 -4.10 16.70 -16.55
C MET A 352 -4.73 18.08 -16.34
N GLN A 353 -4.11 18.94 -15.53
CA GLN A 353 -4.56 20.31 -15.31
C GLN A 353 -4.42 21.18 -16.57
N GLU A 354 -3.33 21.03 -17.33
CA GLU A 354 -3.09 21.75 -18.58
C GLU A 354 -4.13 21.40 -19.64
N TYR A 355 -4.42 20.12 -19.83
CA TYR A 355 -5.32 19.66 -20.89
C TYR A 355 -6.79 19.77 -20.54
N PHE A 356 -7.16 19.58 -19.27
CA PHE A 356 -8.54 19.44 -18.83
C PHE A 356 -8.98 20.47 -17.77
N GLY A 357 -8.05 21.20 -17.17
CA GLY A 357 -8.32 22.23 -16.13
C GLY A 357 -8.95 23.50 -16.62
#